data_c63ae3c210e1fb5fa34b4665e7c0a295
#
_entry.id   c63ae3c210e1fb5fa34b4665e7c0a295
#
_cell.length_a   1.000
_cell.length_b   1.000
_cell.length_c   1.000
_cell.angle_alpha   90.00
_cell.angle_beta   90.00
_cell.angle_gamma   90.00
#
_symmetry.space_group_name_H-M   'P 1'
#
loop_
_entity.id
_entity.type
_entity.pdbx_description
1 polymer ?
#
loop_
_entity_poly.entity_id
_entity_poly.type
_entity_poly.pdbx_seq_one_letter_code
_entity_poly.pdbx_strand_id
1 'polypeptide(L)'
;MWSLPPSDSVLHLLAFVALTAQGMTAALAAGRRSMDYVGVCMLGSITALGGGTLRDLFLGHYPLAWVANPIYLVLPGAAALLTILVARLVHRLQFAFIVLDAIGLVVFTMTGCDIAWQMDVSLPIVIVSGMVTGCAGGVLRDVLCNDVPLLFRSELYASVSVVTGLFYATAFGLSINAELWTILTFILGISFRPARGALQMGDAEIRVHGG
;
A
#
# COMPACT_ATOMS: atom_id res chain seq x y z
N MET A 1 -21.98 -6.36 14.45
CA MET A 1 -21.05 -5.54 15.25
C MET A 1 -19.67 -5.99 14.86
N TRP A 2 -19.03 -5.27 13.96
CA TRP A 2 -17.75 -5.65 13.36
C TRP A 2 -16.63 -5.28 14.34
N SER A 3 -16.34 -6.17 15.25
CA SER A 3 -15.12 -6.11 16.04
C SER A 3 -14.06 -6.85 15.25
N LEU A 4 -13.11 -6.10 14.68
CA LEU A 4 -11.84 -6.67 14.28
C LEU A 4 -11.29 -7.47 15.48
N PRO A 5 -10.71 -8.66 15.27
CA PRO A 5 -10.24 -9.45 16.38
C PRO A 5 -9.23 -8.64 17.21
N PRO A 6 -9.26 -8.74 18.54
CA PRO A 6 -8.45 -7.94 19.45
C PRO A 6 -6.95 -8.26 19.41
N SER A 7 -6.50 -9.04 18.42
CA SER A 7 -5.18 -9.66 18.47
C SER A 7 -4.04 -8.85 17.87
N ASP A 8 -4.29 -7.74 17.15
CA ASP A 8 -3.20 -7.00 16.52
C ASP A 8 -3.42 -5.48 16.49
N SER A 9 -3.34 -4.85 17.68
CA SER A 9 -3.38 -3.39 17.81
C SER A 9 -2.32 -2.70 16.93
N VAL A 10 -1.19 -3.37 16.71
CA VAL A 10 -0.09 -2.88 15.88
C VAL A 10 -0.48 -2.87 14.41
N LEU A 11 -1.08 -3.94 13.88
CA LEU A 11 -1.52 -3.98 12.48
C LEU A 11 -2.58 -2.92 12.18
N HIS A 12 -3.50 -2.68 13.13
CA HIS A 12 -4.49 -1.62 13.00
C HIS A 12 -3.86 -0.24 12.92
N LEU A 13 -2.92 0.05 13.83
CA LEU A 13 -2.19 1.32 13.80
C LEU A 13 -1.44 1.50 12.48
N LEU A 14 -0.74 0.46 12.04
CA LEU A 14 -0.03 0.46 10.76
C LEU A 14 -0.98 0.67 9.58
N ALA A 15 -2.20 0.10 9.61
CA ALA A 15 -3.19 0.30 8.56
C ALA A 15 -3.63 1.77 8.44
N PHE A 16 -3.83 2.49 9.56
CA PHE A 16 -4.09 3.93 9.53
C PHE A 16 -2.92 4.72 8.94
N VAL A 17 -1.69 4.37 9.31
CA VAL A 17 -0.48 4.98 8.74
C VAL A 17 -0.41 4.71 7.25
N ALA A 18 -0.69 3.49 6.81
CA ALA A 18 -0.69 3.11 5.40
C ALA A 18 -1.77 3.84 4.57
N LEU A 19 -3.00 3.98 5.11
CA LEU A 19 -4.06 4.76 4.47
C LEU A 19 -3.63 6.21 4.25
N THR A 20 -3.03 6.82 5.27
CA THR A 20 -2.51 8.19 5.21
C THR A 20 -1.37 8.27 4.18
N ALA A 21 -0.40 7.36 4.24
CA ALA A 21 0.73 7.31 3.32
C ALA A 21 0.28 7.16 1.86
N GLN A 22 -0.71 6.30 1.59
CA GLN A 22 -1.22 6.12 0.23
C GLN A 22 -1.98 7.36 -0.28
N GLY A 23 -2.73 8.05 0.58
CA GLY A 23 -3.30 9.36 0.23
C GLY A 23 -2.21 10.38 -0.14
N MET A 24 -1.11 10.41 0.62
CA MET A 24 0.04 11.28 0.33
C MET A 24 0.72 10.90 -1.01
N THR A 25 0.92 9.62 -1.30
CA THR A 25 1.49 9.20 -2.60
C THR A 25 0.62 9.60 -3.78
N ALA A 26 -0.70 9.51 -3.62
CA ALA A 26 -1.65 9.96 -4.64
C ALA A 26 -1.52 11.46 -4.92
N ALA A 27 -1.40 12.29 -3.88
CA ALA A 27 -1.18 13.73 -4.03
C ALA A 27 0.14 14.05 -4.76
N LEU A 28 1.22 13.34 -4.44
CA LEU A 28 2.51 13.49 -5.11
C LEU A 28 2.46 13.07 -6.60
N ALA A 29 1.66 12.05 -6.94
CA ALA A 29 1.42 11.65 -8.32
C ALA A 29 0.55 12.68 -9.05
N ALA A 30 -0.57 13.10 -8.45
CA ALA A 30 -1.52 14.07 -9.01
C ALA A 30 -0.87 15.44 -9.28
N GLY A 31 0.05 15.87 -8.42
CA GLY A 31 0.78 17.13 -8.57
C GLY A 31 1.60 17.23 -9.87
N ARG A 32 1.98 16.09 -10.46
CA ARG A 32 2.65 16.03 -11.77
C ARG A 32 1.66 16.13 -12.94
N ARG A 33 0.36 16.01 -12.69
CA ARG A 33 -0.71 15.92 -13.69
C ARG A 33 -1.69 17.08 -13.66
N SER A 34 -1.38 18.15 -12.90
CA SER A 34 -2.21 19.36 -12.78
C SER A 34 -3.69 19.04 -12.43
N MET A 35 -3.93 18.03 -11.59
CA MET A 35 -5.26 17.70 -11.11
C MET A 35 -5.77 18.78 -10.15
N ASP A 36 -7.09 19.02 -10.16
CA ASP A 36 -7.74 19.90 -9.22
C ASP A 36 -7.84 19.27 -7.80
N TYR A 37 -8.23 20.05 -6.81
CA TYR A 37 -8.29 19.58 -5.42
C TYR A 37 -9.27 18.41 -5.22
N VAL A 38 -10.38 18.40 -5.97
CA VAL A 38 -11.38 17.32 -5.89
C VAL A 38 -10.78 16.04 -6.48
N GLY A 39 -10.14 16.15 -7.64
CA GLY A 39 -9.45 15.02 -8.29
C GLY A 39 -8.37 14.43 -7.40
N VAL A 40 -7.57 15.25 -6.73
CA VAL A 40 -6.55 14.79 -5.78
C VAL A 40 -7.16 14.06 -4.58
N CYS A 41 -8.23 14.59 -4.00
CA CYS A 41 -8.95 13.97 -2.89
C CYS A 41 -9.50 12.59 -3.30
N MET A 42 -10.17 12.52 -4.45
CA MET A 42 -10.69 11.27 -5.00
C MET A 42 -9.58 10.26 -5.29
N LEU A 43 -8.49 10.71 -5.93
CA LEU A 43 -7.35 9.85 -6.21
C LEU A 43 -6.74 9.29 -4.93
N GLY A 44 -6.62 10.11 -3.87
CA GLY A 44 -6.15 9.68 -2.55
C GLY A 44 -7.01 8.57 -1.97
N SER A 45 -8.32 8.75 -1.99
CA SER A 45 -9.28 7.75 -1.50
C SER A 45 -9.25 6.46 -2.34
N ILE A 46 -9.23 6.57 -3.67
CA ILE A 46 -9.16 5.42 -4.58
C ILE A 46 -7.85 4.65 -4.38
N THR A 47 -6.73 5.34 -4.27
CA THR A 47 -5.41 4.72 -4.06
C THR A 47 -5.37 3.93 -2.75
N ALA A 48 -5.85 4.52 -1.67
CA ALA A 48 -5.79 3.91 -0.35
C ALA A 48 -6.80 2.76 -0.18
N LEU A 49 -7.98 2.85 -0.78
CA LEU A 49 -9.07 1.90 -0.59
C LEU A 49 -9.18 0.86 -1.69
N GLY A 50 -8.63 1.15 -2.87
CA GLY A 50 -8.85 0.33 -4.07
C GLY A 50 -8.37 -1.11 -3.91
N GLY A 51 -7.20 -1.33 -3.33
CA GLY A 51 -6.67 -2.68 -3.10
C GLY A 51 -7.54 -3.51 -2.17
N GLY A 52 -7.94 -2.93 -1.02
CA GLY A 52 -8.85 -3.58 -0.08
C GLY A 52 -10.24 -3.85 -0.68
N THR A 53 -10.76 -2.89 -1.46
CA THR A 53 -12.05 -3.07 -2.14
C THR A 53 -12.01 -4.21 -3.15
N LEU A 54 -10.95 -4.30 -3.98
CA LEU A 54 -10.80 -5.40 -4.94
C LEU A 54 -10.67 -6.75 -4.23
N ARG A 55 -9.89 -6.83 -3.15
CA ARG A 55 -9.81 -8.03 -2.32
C ARG A 55 -11.19 -8.44 -1.80
N ASP A 56 -11.92 -7.51 -1.19
CA ASP A 56 -13.23 -7.80 -0.58
C ASP A 56 -14.23 -8.27 -1.65
N LEU A 57 -14.19 -7.68 -2.85
CA LEU A 57 -15.02 -8.12 -3.98
C LEU A 57 -14.67 -9.55 -4.42
N PHE A 58 -13.38 -9.87 -4.55
CA PHE A 58 -12.95 -11.20 -5.01
C PHE A 58 -13.21 -12.30 -3.98
N LEU A 59 -13.10 -11.97 -2.69
CA LEU A 59 -13.34 -12.93 -1.60
C LEU A 59 -14.81 -12.96 -1.15
N GLY A 60 -15.65 -12.04 -1.63
CA GLY A 60 -17.03 -11.93 -1.14
C GLY A 60 -17.11 -11.42 0.30
N HIS A 61 -16.12 -10.64 0.74
CA HIS A 61 -16.02 -10.12 2.11
C HIS A 61 -16.80 -8.82 2.26
N TYR A 62 -17.95 -8.86 2.90
CA TYR A 62 -18.86 -7.73 3.08
C TYR A 62 -19.25 -7.51 4.55
N PRO A 63 -19.55 -6.23 4.96
CA PRO A 63 -19.47 -4.99 4.15
C PRO A 63 -18.04 -4.57 3.85
N LEU A 64 -17.82 -3.79 2.77
CA LEU A 64 -16.50 -3.23 2.45
C LEU A 64 -15.98 -2.39 3.64
N ALA A 65 -14.68 -2.42 3.89
CA ALA A 65 -14.05 -1.79 5.06
C ALA A 65 -14.42 -0.30 5.21
N TRP A 66 -14.45 0.47 4.12
CA TRP A 66 -14.80 1.89 4.12
C TRP A 66 -16.32 2.14 4.25
N VAL A 67 -17.16 1.16 3.89
CA VAL A 67 -18.60 1.22 4.15
C VAL A 67 -18.88 0.99 5.62
N ALA A 68 -18.17 0.03 6.25
CA ALA A 68 -18.27 -0.23 7.68
C ALA A 68 -17.72 0.94 8.52
N ASN A 69 -16.64 1.57 8.06
CA ASN A 69 -15.97 2.67 8.78
C ASN A 69 -15.68 3.84 7.82
N PRO A 70 -16.59 4.82 7.70
CA PRO A 70 -16.44 5.94 6.77
C PRO A 70 -15.19 6.80 6.96
N ILE A 71 -14.54 6.73 8.13
CA ILE A 71 -13.28 7.44 8.38
C ILE A 71 -12.18 6.99 7.40
N TYR A 72 -12.21 5.74 6.94
CA TYR A 72 -11.25 5.22 5.96
C TYR A 72 -11.39 5.90 4.59
N LEU A 73 -12.56 6.42 4.27
CA LEU A 73 -12.78 7.21 3.04
C LEU A 73 -12.23 8.64 3.18
N VAL A 74 -12.47 9.26 4.33
CA VAL A 74 -12.13 10.68 4.57
C VAL A 74 -10.64 10.86 4.81
N LEU A 75 -10.02 9.97 5.57
CA LEU A 75 -8.62 10.08 6.01
C LEU A 75 -7.62 10.21 4.85
N PRO A 76 -7.59 9.31 3.84
CA PRO A 76 -6.63 9.43 2.74
C PRO A 76 -6.90 10.64 1.84
N GLY A 77 -8.16 11.03 1.64
CA GLY A 77 -8.51 12.23 0.91
C GLY A 77 -8.00 13.50 1.60
N ALA A 78 -8.20 13.60 2.91
CA ALA A 78 -7.69 14.70 3.72
C ALA A 78 -6.14 14.72 3.73
N ALA A 79 -5.50 13.56 3.87
CA ALA A 79 -4.04 13.44 3.80
C ALA A 79 -3.50 13.89 2.43
N ALA A 80 -4.19 13.56 1.35
CA ALA A 80 -3.82 13.98 0.01
C ALA A 80 -3.90 15.51 -0.14
N LEU A 81 -4.96 16.14 0.33
CA LEU A 81 -5.10 17.60 0.32
C LEU A 81 -4.01 18.31 1.15
N LEU A 82 -3.76 17.83 2.36
CA LEU A 82 -2.71 18.37 3.21
C LEU A 82 -1.32 18.24 2.55
N THR A 83 -1.08 17.12 1.86
CA THR A 83 0.20 16.90 1.17
C THR A 83 0.45 17.94 0.08
N ILE A 84 -0.57 18.39 -0.66
CA ILE A 84 -0.39 19.44 -1.68
C ILE A 84 0.12 20.74 -1.03
N LEU A 85 -0.41 21.09 0.14
CA LEU A 85 -0.02 22.30 0.87
C LEU A 85 1.44 22.24 1.32
N VAL A 86 1.90 21.05 1.74
CA VAL A 86 3.24 20.83 2.29
C VAL A 86 4.25 20.43 1.20
N ALA A 87 3.81 19.92 0.05
CA ALA A 87 4.69 19.42 -1.01
C ALA A 87 5.70 20.44 -1.51
N ARG A 88 5.35 21.74 -1.46
CA ARG A 88 6.28 22.85 -1.83
C ARG A 88 7.49 22.98 -0.91
N LEU A 89 7.42 22.41 0.31
CA LEU A 89 8.50 22.44 1.31
C LEU A 89 9.39 21.18 1.25
N VAL A 90 8.97 20.13 0.54
CA VAL A 90 9.70 18.84 0.49
C VAL A 90 10.67 18.84 -0.69
N HIS A 91 11.97 18.95 -0.41
CA HIS A 91 13.02 18.98 -1.45
C HIS A 91 13.26 17.63 -2.14
N ARG A 92 12.82 16.49 -1.56
CA ARG A 92 13.04 15.14 -2.08
C ARG A 92 11.72 14.39 -2.28
N LEU A 93 10.84 14.94 -3.10
CA LEU A 93 9.50 14.38 -3.36
C LEU A 93 9.54 12.95 -3.89
N GLN A 94 10.52 12.58 -4.71
CA GLN A 94 10.65 11.23 -5.25
C GLN A 94 11.00 10.20 -4.16
N PHE A 95 11.91 10.55 -3.27
CA PHE A 95 12.26 9.68 -2.14
C PHE A 95 11.08 9.50 -1.18
N ALA A 96 10.39 10.60 -0.84
CA ALA A 96 9.19 10.56 -0.02
C ALA A 96 8.11 9.65 -0.65
N PHE A 97 7.88 9.78 -1.97
CA PHE A 97 6.96 8.92 -2.69
C PHE A 97 7.31 7.43 -2.56
N ILE A 98 8.57 7.06 -2.79
CA ILE A 98 9.02 5.66 -2.71
C ILE A 98 8.83 5.08 -1.30
N VAL A 99 9.17 5.85 -0.26
CA VAL A 99 9.02 5.42 1.12
C VAL A 99 7.56 5.26 1.52
N LEU A 100 6.73 6.25 1.22
CA LEU A 100 5.29 6.21 1.54
C LEU A 100 4.58 5.06 0.80
N ASP A 101 4.92 4.85 -0.47
CA ASP A 101 4.38 3.76 -1.27
C ASP A 101 4.86 2.38 -0.76
N ALA A 102 6.12 2.28 -0.26
CA ALA A 102 6.61 1.07 0.39
C ALA A 102 5.82 0.73 1.66
N ILE A 103 5.53 1.72 2.50
CA ILE A 103 4.71 1.55 3.71
C ILE A 103 3.34 1.00 3.33
N GLY A 104 2.68 1.62 2.37
CA GLY A 104 1.37 1.16 1.89
C GLY A 104 1.41 -0.27 1.35
N LEU A 105 2.37 -0.58 0.48
CA LEU A 105 2.53 -1.90 -0.11
C LEU A 105 2.66 -2.99 0.96
N VAL A 106 3.60 -2.82 1.89
CA VAL A 106 3.90 -3.81 2.93
C VAL A 106 2.73 -4.01 3.88
N VAL A 107 2.19 -2.93 4.43
CA VAL A 107 1.09 -2.99 5.40
C VAL A 107 -0.18 -3.54 4.78
N PHE A 108 -0.53 -3.10 3.57
CA PHE A 108 -1.73 -3.61 2.91
C PHE A 108 -1.57 -5.06 2.45
N THR A 109 -0.35 -5.51 2.14
CA THR A 109 -0.09 -6.94 1.92
C THR A 109 -0.38 -7.75 3.19
N MET A 110 0.14 -7.32 4.35
CA MET A 110 -0.13 -7.99 5.62
C MET A 110 -1.63 -8.00 5.96
N THR A 111 -2.30 -6.84 5.85
CA THR A 111 -3.74 -6.73 6.09
C THR A 111 -4.55 -7.62 5.14
N GLY A 112 -4.15 -7.72 3.89
CA GLY A 112 -4.79 -8.60 2.90
C GLY A 112 -4.64 -10.08 3.23
N CYS A 113 -3.45 -10.50 3.69
CA CYS A 113 -3.21 -11.86 4.16
C CYS A 113 -4.04 -12.16 5.42
N ASP A 114 -4.07 -11.24 6.38
CA ASP A 114 -4.77 -11.41 7.64
C ASP A 114 -6.28 -11.62 7.44
N ILE A 115 -6.92 -10.77 6.63
CA ILE A 115 -8.35 -10.90 6.34
C ILE A 115 -8.67 -12.19 5.59
N ALA A 116 -7.85 -12.56 4.60
CA ALA A 116 -8.06 -13.81 3.87
C ALA A 116 -7.87 -15.04 4.77
N TRP A 117 -6.90 -15.00 5.68
CA TRP A 117 -6.70 -16.06 6.66
C TRP A 117 -7.91 -16.23 7.57
N GLN A 118 -8.50 -15.13 8.06
CA GLN A 118 -9.71 -15.15 8.88
C GLN A 118 -10.94 -15.69 8.14
N MET A 119 -10.92 -15.69 6.82
CA MET A 119 -11.96 -16.29 5.98
C MET A 119 -11.75 -17.79 5.72
N ASP A 120 -10.72 -18.39 6.33
CA ASP A 120 -10.38 -19.82 6.23
C ASP A 120 -10.18 -20.31 4.78
N VAL A 121 -9.58 -19.43 3.93
CA VAL A 121 -9.21 -19.80 2.57
C VAL A 121 -7.81 -20.42 2.52
N SER A 122 -7.50 -21.14 1.44
CA SER A 122 -6.21 -21.81 1.27
C SER A 122 -5.03 -20.84 1.24
N LEU A 123 -3.87 -21.26 1.73
CA LEU A 123 -2.66 -20.45 1.82
C LEU A 123 -2.26 -19.72 0.51
N PRO A 124 -2.35 -20.34 -0.68
CA PRO A 124 -2.09 -19.60 -1.93
C PRO A 124 -3.04 -18.42 -2.14
N ILE A 125 -4.32 -18.56 -1.75
CA ILE A 125 -5.30 -17.48 -1.86
C ILE A 125 -5.00 -16.38 -0.84
N VAL A 126 -4.55 -16.73 0.37
CA VAL A 126 -4.09 -15.76 1.38
C VAL A 126 -2.98 -14.88 0.81
N ILE A 127 -1.96 -15.48 0.18
CA ILE A 127 -0.82 -14.75 -0.40
C ILE A 127 -1.27 -13.87 -1.56
N VAL A 128 -2.09 -14.39 -2.48
CA VAL A 128 -2.65 -13.62 -3.61
C VAL A 128 -3.51 -12.46 -3.11
N SER A 129 -4.32 -12.68 -2.08
CA SER A 129 -5.13 -11.64 -1.42
C SER A 129 -4.26 -10.52 -0.86
N GLY A 130 -3.17 -10.85 -0.19
CA GLY A 130 -2.18 -9.88 0.27
C GLY A 130 -1.58 -9.09 -0.89
N MET A 131 -1.14 -9.78 -1.95
CA MET A 131 -0.57 -9.15 -3.13
C MET A 131 -1.55 -8.20 -3.82
N VAL A 132 -2.80 -8.62 -4.03
CA VAL A 132 -3.85 -7.78 -4.61
C VAL A 132 -4.08 -6.56 -3.74
N THR A 133 -4.22 -6.73 -2.42
CA THR A 133 -4.48 -5.62 -1.50
C THR A 133 -3.34 -4.61 -1.51
N GLY A 134 -2.09 -5.07 -1.49
CA GLY A 134 -0.92 -4.20 -1.46
C GLY A 134 -0.64 -3.49 -2.78
N CYS A 135 -0.80 -4.19 -3.92
CA CYS A 135 -0.39 -3.66 -5.22
C CYS A 135 -1.49 -2.86 -5.92
N ALA A 136 -2.76 -3.25 -5.80
CA ALA A 136 -3.82 -2.72 -6.66
C ALA A 136 -4.10 -1.23 -6.41
N GLY A 137 -3.93 -0.73 -5.18
CA GLY A 137 -4.06 0.70 -4.89
C GLY A 137 -3.07 1.54 -5.71
N GLY A 138 -1.80 1.14 -5.72
CA GLY A 138 -0.75 1.78 -6.53
C GLY A 138 -1.00 1.67 -8.03
N VAL A 139 -1.50 0.51 -8.50
CA VAL A 139 -1.88 0.32 -9.92
C VAL A 139 -3.01 1.27 -10.31
N LEU A 140 -4.07 1.38 -9.50
CA LEU A 140 -5.17 2.30 -9.76
C LEU A 140 -4.70 3.76 -9.80
N ARG A 141 -3.86 4.17 -8.83
CA ARG A 141 -3.24 5.51 -8.83
C ARG A 141 -2.50 5.79 -10.12
N ASP A 142 -1.60 4.89 -10.52
CA ASP A 142 -0.73 5.12 -11.68
C ASP A 142 -1.56 5.14 -12.98
N VAL A 143 -2.55 4.23 -13.14
CA VAL A 143 -3.47 4.22 -14.29
C VAL A 143 -4.29 5.51 -14.36
N LEU A 144 -4.85 5.98 -13.25
CA LEU A 144 -5.61 7.23 -13.21
C LEU A 144 -4.74 8.46 -13.47
N CYS A 145 -3.44 8.39 -13.17
CA CYS A 145 -2.45 9.40 -13.53
C CYS A 145 -1.94 9.26 -14.98
N ASN A 146 -2.42 8.30 -15.76
CA ASN A 146 -1.92 7.97 -17.08
C ASN A 146 -0.41 7.66 -17.10
N ASP A 147 0.05 6.94 -16.07
CA ASP A 147 1.39 6.41 -15.95
C ASP A 147 1.38 4.88 -16.07
N VAL A 148 2.48 4.30 -16.55
CA VAL A 148 2.65 2.85 -16.51
C VAL A 148 2.83 2.44 -15.03
N PRO A 149 1.98 1.54 -14.49
CA PRO A 149 2.05 1.17 -13.09
C PRO A 149 3.43 0.63 -12.67
N LEU A 150 3.86 1.02 -11.46
CA LEU A 150 5.12 0.55 -10.88
C LEU A 150 5.21 -0.97 -10.83
N LEU A 151 4.08 -1.66 -10.67
CA LEU A 151 3.98 -3.11 -10.70
C LEU A 151 4.57 -3.72 -11.98
N PHE A 152 4.43 -3.05 -13.13
CA PHE A 152 4.89 -3.53 -14.43
C PHE A 152 6.24 -2.94 -14.84
N ARG A 153 6.71 -1.90 -14.15
CA ARG A 153 8.01 -1.27 -14.39
C ARG A 153 9.13 -1.88 -13.55
N SER A 154 8.79 -2.37 -12.36
CA SER A 154 9.75 -2.85 -11.38
C SER A 154 9.47 -4.30 -11.04
N GLU A 155 10.35 -5.21 -11.47
CA GLU A 155 10.28 -6.63 -11.15
C GLU A 155 10.19 -6.92 -9.65
N LEU A 156 10.63 -5.96 -8.84
CA LEU A 156 10.72 -6.07 -7.39
C LEU A 156 9.44 -5.60 -6.66
N TYR A 157 8.51 -4.94 -7.36
CA TYR A 157 7.31 -4.43 -6.70
C TYR A 157 6.41 -5.58 -6.23
N ALA A 158 6.05 -6.46 -7.16
CA ALA A 158 5.26 -7.65 -6.86
C ALA A 158 6.01 -8.64 -5.95
N SER A 159 7.33 -8.83 -6.19
CA SER A 159 8.14 -9.77 -5.42
C SER A 159 8.27 -9.36 -3.94
N VAL A 160 8.37 -8.07 -3.62
CA VAL A 160 8.34 -7.59 -2.23
C VAL A 160 7.02 -7.94 -1.58
N SER A 161 5.89 -7.73 -2.27
CA SER A 161 4.58 -8.09 -1.74
C SER A 161 4.45 -9.61 -1.52
N VAL A 162 4.89 -10.44 -2.50
CA VAL A 162 4.87 -11.91 -2.35
C VAL A 162 5.74 -12.36 -1.18
N VAL A 163 6.98 -11.87 -1.06
CA VAL A 163 7.89 -12.22 0.04
C VAL A 163 7.31 -11.79 1.39
N THR A 164 6.77 -10.56 1.46
CA THR A 164 6.11 -10.06 2.67
C THR A 164 4.92 -10.93 3.05
N GLY A 165 4.07 -11.29 2.09
CA GLY A 165 2.91 -12.15 2.31
C GLY A 165 3.29 -13.57 2.75
N LEU A 166 4.29 -14.16 2.10
CA LEU A 166 4.83 -15.46 2.50
C LEU A 166 5.38 -15.43 3.91
N PHE A 167 6.22 -14.44 4.24
CA PHE A 167 6.80 -14.31 5.57
C PHE A 167 5.73 -14.06 6.63
N TYR A 168 4.76 -13.18 6.37
CA TYR A 168 3.66 -12.92 7.28
C TYR A 168 2.81 -14.18 7.51
N ALA A 169 2.51 -14.92 6.44
CA ALA A 169 1.69 -16.13 6.52
C ALA A 169 2.34 -17.26 7.32
N THR A 170 3.69 -17.28 7.49
CA THR A 170 4.33 -18.29 8.34
C THR A 170 3.94 -18.16 9.81
N ALA A 171 3.52 -16.97 10.27
CA ALA A 171 3.04 -16.77 11.65
C ALA A 171 1.76 -17.55 11.96
N PHE A 172 0.90 -17.77 10.96
CA PHE A 172 -0.39 -18.44 11.14
C PHE A 172 -0.25 -19.90 11.56
N GLY A 173 0.88 -20.54 11.23
CA GLY A 173 1.18 -21.92 11.63
C GLY A 173 2.04 -22.04 12.89
N LEU A 174 2.54 -20.96 13.43
CA LEU A 174 3.46 -20.92 14.56
C LEU A 174 2.83 -20.15 15.71
N SER A 175 2.91 -20.69 16.94
CA SER A 175 2.41 -20.01 18.15
C SER A 175 3.33 -18.85 18.55
N ILE A 176 3.50 -17.87 17.65
CA ILE A 176 4.37 -16.70 17.84
C ILE A 176 3.51 -15.51 18.28
N ASN A 177 4.08 -14.59 19.04
CA ASN A 177 3.41 -13.34 19.38
C ASN A 177 3.11 -12.55 18.09
N ALA A 178 1.82 -12.37 17.80
CA ALA A 178 1.34 -11.74 16.56
C ALA A 178 1.91 -10.32 16.38
N GLU A 179 1.92 -9.51 17.43
CA GLU A 179 2.43 -8.14 17.38
C GLU A 179 3.92 -8.09 17.01
N LEU A 180 4.73 -8.94 17.64
CA LEU A 180 6.16 -9.02 17.33
C LEU A 180 6.39 -9.44 15.89
N TRP A 181 5.61 -10.42 15.41
CA TRP A 181 5.73 -10.91 14.03
C TRP A 181 5.31 -9.88 12.99
N THR A 182 4.25 -9.12 13.27
CA THR A 182 3.81 -7.98 12.47
C THR A 182 4.92 -6.92 12.35
N ILE A 183 5.57 -6.57 13.46
CA ILE A 183 6.69 -5.61 13.45
C ILE A 183 7.87 -6.14 12.63
N LEU A 184 8.26 -7.39 12.84
CA LEU A 184 9.36 -8.02 12.10
C LEU A 184 9.07 -8.07 10.60
N THR A 185 7.85 -8.46 10.21
CA THR A 185 7.43 -8.47 8.80
C THR A 185 7.43 -7.08 8.19
N PHE A 186 6.97 -6.07 8.92
CA PHE A 186 6.99 -4.68 8.48
C PHE A 186 8.42 -4.19 8.23
N ILE A 187 9.33 -4.41 9.19
CA ILE A 187 10.74 -4.01 9.06
C ILE A 187 11.40 -4.73 7.88
N LEU A 188 11.15 -6.03 7.74
CA LEU A 188 11.67 -6.83 6.62
C LEU A 188 11.16 -6.29 5.28
N GLY A 189 9.84 -6.12 5.12
CA GLY A 189 9.24 -5.65 3.88
C GLY A 189 9.73 -4.25 3.47
N ILE A 190 9.86 -3.33 4.42
CA ILE A 190 10.40 -1.99 4.17
C ILE A 190 11.88 -2.06 3.78
N SER A 191 12.68 -2.91 4.42
CA SER A 191 14.12 -3.01 4.17
C SER A 191 14.45 -3.49 2.75
N PHE A 192 13.59 -4.28 2.14
CA PHE A 192 13.80 -4.76 0.76
C PHE A 192 13.62 -3.69 -0.31
N ARG A 193 12.92 -2.58 -0.04
CA ARG A 193 12.51 -1.63 -1.06
C ARG A 193 13.45 -0.44 -1.31
N PRO A 194 14.00 0.27 -0.30
CA PRO A 194 14.85 1.44 -0.54
C PRO A 194 16.22 1.09 -1.12
N ALA A 195 16.79 -0.06 -0.79
CA ALA A 195 18.11 -0.45 -1.24
C ALA A 195 18.21 -0.64 -2.78
N ARG A 196 17.08 -0.94 -3.45
CA ARG A 196 17.05 -1.21 -4.88
C ARG A 196 16.43 -0.09 -5.73
N GLY A 197 15.57 0.75 -5.18
CA GLY A 197 15.09 1.96 -5.85
C GLY A 197 16.21 2.97 -6.14
N ALA A 198 17.20 3.06 -5.27
CA ALA A 198 18.41 3.88 -5.46
C ALA A 198 19.32 3.33 -6.57
N LEU A 199 19.40 2.01 -6.75
CA LEU A 199 20.18 1.37 -7.81
C LEU A 199 19.56 1.56 -9.20
N GLN A 200 18.24 1.48 -9.32
CA GLN A 200 17.56 1.67 -10.61
C GLN A 200 17.51 3.15 -11.07
N MET A 201 17.59 4.10 -10.15
CA MET A 201 17.71 5.53 -10.51
C MET A 201 19.09 5.85 -11.10
N GLY A 202 20.16 5.16 -10.69
CA GLY A 202 21.49 5.29 -11.30
C GLY A 202 21.53 4.79 -12.74
N ASP A 203 20.85 3.67 -13.04
CA ASP A 203 20.87 3.08 -14.39
C ASP A 203 19.99 3.86 -15.39
N ALA A 204 18.96 4.58 -14.94
CA ALA A 204 18.11 5.41 -15.80
C ALA A 204 18.83 6.71 -16.21
N GLU A 205 19.65 7.29 -15.35
CA GLU A 205 20.46 8.47 -15.67
C GLU A 205 21.58 8.16 -16.68
N ILE A 206 22.14 6.95 -16.63
CA ILE A 206 23.20 6.52 -17.56
C ILE A 206 22.65 6.28 -18.97
N ARG A 207 21.39 5.87 -19.13
CA ARG A 207 20.77 5.65 -20.45
C ARG A 207 20.38 6.93 -21.20
N VAL A 208 20.20 8.05 -20.52
CA VAL A 208 19.82 9.33 -21.16
C VAL A 208 21.01 10.08 -21.72
N HIS A 209 22.25 9.74 -21.32
CA HIS A 209 23.48 10.40 -21.79
C HIS A 209 24.26 9.60 -22.85
N GLY A 210 23.71 8.50 -23.36
CA GLY A 210 24.33 7.61 -24.36
C GLY A 210 23.58 7.49 -25.69
N GLY A 211 22.68 8.42 -26.03
CA GLY A 211 21.92 8.41 -27.28
C GLY A 211 22.10 9.71 -28.05
#